data_dcab7ff8a1abd86d8caaac7da69223d1
#
_entry.id   dcab7ff8a1abd86d8caaac7da69223d1
#
_cell.length_a   1.000
_cell.length_b   1.000
_cell.length_c   1.000
_cell.angle_alpha   90.00
_cell.angle_beta   90.00
_cell.angle_gamma   90.00
#
_symmetry.space_group_name_H-M   'P 1'
#
loop_
_entity.id
_entity.type
_entity.pdbx_description
1 polymer ?
#
loop_
_entity_poly.entity_id
_entity_poly.type
_entity_poly.pdbx_seq_one_letter_code
_entity_poly.pdbx_strand_id
1 'polypeptide(L)'
;MSDTQLVAHARECYLDGDAGLETAKRCVALVYERWKGLVRSACAAKAPPDAVDDLEAMVYDRFVRVVYLRTKPIERPAGLLVHIAGKVVATFYGRRKPAGIPLDDVADPVFEEDGYDEVAAEEVADQLLSALNERQREVVWGRLWEGLTSAEIAERLETTPGNVDVIFFRAMRRLREELER
;
A
#
# COMPACT_ATOMS: atom_id res chain seq x y z
N MET A 1 11.64 12.00 2.04
CA MET A 1 11.71 10.96 1.01
C MET A 1 10.29 10.56 0.61
N SER A 2 10.06 10.41 -0.69
CA SER A 2 8.82 9.87 -1.24
C SER A 2 8.70 8.37 -0.95
N ASP A 3 7.50 7.80 -1.11
CA ASP A 3 7.28 6.36 -0.93
C ASP A 3 8.12 5.53 -1.92
N THR A 4 8.20 5.97 -3.17
CA THR A 4 9.04 5.34 -4.20
C THR A 4 10.51 5.35 -3.81
N GLN A 5 11.02 6.48 -3.30
CA GLN A 5 12.41 6.58 -2.81
C GLN A 5 12.66 5.69 -1.59
N LEU A 6 11.69 5.62 -0.65
CA LEU A 6 11.80 4.76 0.53
C LEU A 6 11.86 3.28 0.12
N VAL A 7 11.02 2.85 -0.82
CA VAL A 7 11.00 1.47 -1.31
C VAL A 7 12.29 1.13 -2.07
N ALA A 8 12.77 2.03 -2.94
CA ALA A 8 14.04 1.83 -3.65
C ALA A 8 15.21 1.71 -2.66
N HIS A 9 15.28 2.63 -1.69
CA HIS A 9 16.32 2.61 -0.66
C HIS A 9 16.23 1.38 0.25
N ALA A 10 15.02 0.95 0.61
CA ALA A 10 14.83 -0.30 1.37
C ALA A 10 15.43 -1.51 0.65
N ARG A 11 15.22 -1.58 -0.66
CA ARG A 11 15.76 -2.67 -1.48
C ARG A 11 17.28 -2.61 -1.57
N GLU A 12 17.86 -1.44 -1.79
CA GLU A 12 19.33 -1.27 -1.80
C GLU A 12 19.92 -1.74 -0.46
N CYS A 13 19.38 -1.25 0.66
CA CYS A 13 19.81 -1.66 1.99
C CYS A 13 19.63 -3.19 2.25
N TYR A 14 18.56 -3.79 1.73
CA TYR A 14 18.36 -5.24 1.85
C TYR A 14 19.45 -6.02 1.10
N LEU A 15 19.88 -5.56 -0.07
CA LEU A 15 20.95 -6.18 -0.85
C LEU A 15 22.34 -6.04 -0.19
N ASP A 16 22.53 -5.07 0.69
CA ASP A 16 23.75 -4.90 1.49
C ASP A 16 23.85 -5.91 2.65
N GLY A 17 22.87 -6.80 2.78
CA GLY A 17 22.83 -7.86 3.79
C GLY A 17 22.55 -7.35 5.21
N ASP A 18 23.14 -8.00 6.22
CA ASP A 18 22.82 -7.73 7.63
C ASP A 18 23.05 -6.28 8.05
N ALA A 19 24.03 -5.60 7.48
CA ALA A 19 24.34 -4.19 7.79
C ALA A 19 23.21 -3.23 7.38
N GLY A 20 22.50 -3.52 6.29
CA GLY A 20 21.41 -2.69 5.78
C GLY A 20 20.01 -3.09 6.27
N LEU A 21 19.86 -4.31 6.82
CA LEU A 21 18.56 -4.92 7.10
C LEU A 21 17.64 -4.08 8.00
N GLU A 22 18.17 -3.48 9.05
CA GLU A 22 17.37 -2.63 9.95
C GLU A 22 16.90 -1.34 9.27
N THR A 23 17.72 -0.76 8.40
CA THR A 23 17.33 0.41 7.60
C THR A 23 16.26 0.02 6.58
N ALA A 24 16.43 -1.12 5.91
CA ALA A 24 15.43 -1.65 4.98
C ALA A 24 14.06 -1.85 5.66
N LYS A 25 14.03 -2.50 6.82
CA LYS A 25 12.79 -2.69 7.61
C LYS A 25 12.11 -1.36 7.96
N ARG A 26 12.89 -0.36 8.41
CA ARG A 26 12.35 0.97 8.76
C ARG A 26 11.75 1.67 7.56
N CYS A 27 12.38 1.61 6.40
CA CYS A 27 11.87 2.22 5.18
C CYS A 27 10.54 1.59 4.75
N VAL A 28 10.44 0.26 4.75
CA VAL A 28 9.21 -0.45 4.40
C VAL A 28 8.10 -0.14 5.41
N ALA A 29 8.41 -0.16 6.72
CA ALA A 29 7.46 0.17 7.76
C ALA A 29 6.91 1.60 7.62
N LEU A 30 7.75 2.58 7.29
CA LEU A 30 7.31 3.96 7.07
C LEU A 30 6.32 4.09 5.91
N VAL A 31 6.55 3.39 4.80
CA VAL A 31 5.61 3.37 3.68
C VAL A 31 4.30 2.71 4.10
N TYR A 32 4.37 1.55 4.75
CA TYR A 32 3.19 0.83 5.20
C TYR A 32 2.32 1.65 6.17
N GLU A 33 2.94 2.29 7.17
CA GLU A 33 2.20 3.10 8.17
C GLU A 33 1.46 4.29 7.52
N ARG A 34 1.99 4.88 6.46
CA ARG A 34 1.29 5.93 5.71
C ARG A 34 -0.02 5.43 5.09
N TRP A 35 -0.05 4.18 4.63
CA TRP A 35 -1.15 3.58 3.89
C TRP A 35 -1.96 2.56 4.69
N LYS A 36 -1.58 2.27 5.93
CA LYS A 36 -2.22 1.28 6.80
C LYS A 36 -3.74 1.47 6.90
N GLY A 37 -4.20 2.71 7.02
CA GLY A 37 -5.63 3.00 7.06
C GLY A 37 -6.38 2.59 5.80
N LEU A 38 -5.76 2.73 4.60
CA LEU A 38 -6.34 2.27 3.35
C LEU A 38 -6.32 0.74 3.23
N VAL A 39 -5.22 0.12 3.62
CA VAL A 39 -5.10 -1.35 3.66
C VAL A 39 -6.19 -1.92 4.58
N ARG A 40 -6.36 -1.34 5.78
CA ARG A 40 -7.39 -1.76 6.72
C ARG A 40 -8.79 -1.63 6.14
N SER A 41 -9.12 -0.49 5.51
CA SER A 41 -10.42 -0.30 4.86
C SER A 41 -10.63 -1.31 3.72
N ALA A 42 -9.61 -1.57 2.89
CA ALA A 42 -9.68 -2.55 1.82
C ALA A 42 -9.92 -3.98 2.34
N CYS A 43 -9.34 -4.36 3.48
CA CYS A 43 -9.60 -5.63 4.14
C CYS A 43 -11.00 -5.68 4.76
N ALA A 44 -11.38 -4.63 5.51
CA ALA A 44 -12.65 -4.57 6.23
C ALA A 44 -13.88 -4.53 5.30
N ALA A 45 -13.74 -3.95 4.10
CA ALA A 45 -14.82 -3.89 3.11
C ALA A 45 -15.34 -5.27 2.69
N LYS A 46 -14.51 -6.31 2.82
CA LYS A 46 -14.82 -7.66 2.31
C LYS A 46 -14.56 -8.78 3.31
N ALA A 47 -14.06 -8.50 4.49
CA ALA A 47 -13.72 -9.50 5.50
C ALA A 47 -14.47 -9.27 6.81
N PRO A 48 -14.75 -10.32 7.61
CA PRO A 48 -15.34 -10.16 8.93
C PRO A 48 -14.36 -9.43 9.86
N PRO A 49 -14.87 -8.66 10.85
CA PRO A 49 -14.04 -7.80 11.69
C PRO A 49 -12.93 -8.54 12.46
N ASP A 50 -13.17 -9.77 12.84
CA ASP A 50 -12.23 -10.64 13.55
C ASP A 50 -11.05 -11.12 12.69
N ALA A 51 -11.16 -11.06 11.37
CA ALA A 51 -10.11 -11.46 10.44
C ALA A 51 -9.26 -10.28 9.94
N VAL A 52 -9.67 -9.03 10.18
CA VAL A 52 -9.02 -7.85 9.57
C VAL A 52 -7.56 -7.73 10.01
N ASP A 53 -7.27 -7.94 11.29
CA ASP A 53 -5.92 -7.77 11.82
C ASP A 53 -4.95 -8.84 11.25
N ASP A 54 -5.42 -10.08 11.08
CA ASP A 54 -4.63 -11.15 10.45
C ASP A 54 -4.39 -10.85 8.96
N LEU A 55 -5.39 -10.33 8.27
CA LEU A 55 -5.25 -9.95 6.86
C LEU A 55 -4.30 -8.77 6.69
N GLU A 56 -4.32 -7.77 7.56
CA GLU A 56 -3.35 -6.68 7.57
C GLU A 56 -1.92 -7.20 7.74
N ALA A 57 -1.71 -8.14 8.68
CA ALA A 57 -0.40 -8.75 8.88
C ALA A 57 0.08 -9.51 7.63
N MET A 58 -0.82 -10.24 6.97
CA MET A 58 -0.51 -10.93 5.71
C MET A 58 -0.17 -9.95 4.57
N VAL A 59 -0.89 -8.81 4.49
CA VAL A 59 -0.58 -7.76 3.50
C VAL A 59 0.80 -7.18 3.74
N TYR A 60 1.13 -6.88 5.00
CA TYR A 60 2.45 -6.37 5.37
C TYR A 60 3.58 -7.34 4.99
N ASP A 61 3.45 -8.61 5.37
CA ASP A 61 4.46 -9.63 5.04
C ASP A 61 4.68 -9.76 3.52
N ARG A 62 3.60 -9.79 2.74
CA ARG A 62 3.70 -9.84 1.28
C ARG A 62 4.31 -8.59 0.68
N PHE A 63 3.96 -7.41 1.20
CA PHE A 63 4.56 -6.16 0.75
C PHE A 63 6.07 -6.14 0.99
N VAL A 64 6.52 -6.56 2.18
CA VAL A 64 7.94 -6.69 2.52
C VAL A 64 8.66 -7.60 1.52
N ARG A 65 8.09 -8.77 1.23
CA ARG A 65 8.68 -9.72 0.26
C ARG A 65 8.79 -9.12 -1.13
N VAL A 66 7.73 -8.47 -1.61
CA VAL A 66 7.76 -7.82 -2.92
C VAL A 66 8.80 -6.72 -3.00
N VAL A 67 8.93 -5.88 -1.97
CA VAL A 67 9.94 -4.82 -1.93
C VAL A 67 11.36 -5.37 -2.00
N TYR A 68 11.63 -6.46 -1.28
CA TYR A 68 12.98 -7.02 -1.20
C TYR A 68 13.37 -7.87 -2.42
N LEU A 69 12.45 -8.66 -2.93
CA LEU A 69 12.75 -9.69 -3.93
C LEU A 69 12.51 -9.22 -5.37
N ARG A 70 11.65 -8.22 -5.58
CA ARG A 70 11.32 -7.76 -6.93
C ARG A 70 12.51 -7.08 -7.59
N THR A 71 12.77 -7.43 -8.85
CA THR A 71 13.86 -6.85 -9.65
C THR A 71 13.50 -5.51 -10.29
N LYS A 72 12.22 -5.30 -10.62
CA LYS A 72 11.74 -4.06 -11.23
C LYS A 72 11.45 -2.97 -10.20
N PRO A 73 11.62 -1.68 -10.51
CA PRO A 73 11.24 -0.58 -9.64
C PRO A 73 9.76 -0.64 -9.26
N ILE A 74 9.43 -0.22 -8.05
CA ILE A 74 8.04 -0.05 -7.60
C ILE A 74 7.73 1.44 -7.67
N GLU A 75 7.00 1.86 -8.70
CA GLU A 75 6.70 3.27 -8.94
C GLU A 75 5.54 3.77 -8.08
N ARG A 76 4.57 2.92 -7.78
CA ARG A 76 3.34 3.26 -7.05
C ARG A 76 3.10 2.34 -5.85
N PRO A 77 3.86 2.49 -4.74
CA PRO A 77 3.76 1.62 -3.56
C PRO A 77 2.36 1.54 -2.95
N ALA A 78 1.60 2.63 -3.02
CA ALA A 78 0.22 2.67 -2.53
C ALA A 78 -0.72 1.75 -3.32
N GLY A 79 -0.70 1.85 -4.65
CA GLY A 79 -1.48 0.96 -5.52
C GLY A 79 -1.11 -0.50 -5.32
N LEU A 80 0.19 -0.76 -5.15
CA LEU A 80 0.71 -2.08 -4.82
C LEU A 80 0.12 -2.62 -3.51
N LEU A 81 0.12 -1.83 -2.45
CA LEU A 81 -0.45 -2.23 -1.15
C LEU A 81 -1.93 -2.57 -1.24
N VAL A 82 -2.73 -1.74 -1.92
CA VAL A 82 -4.17 -1.98 -2.09
C VAL A 82 -4.42 -3.21 -2.96
N HIS A 83 -3.62 -3.40 -4.02
CA HIS A 83 -3.70 -4.61 -4.84
C HIS A 83 -3.36 -5.87 -4.05
N ILE A 84 -2.31 -5.85 -3.21
CA ILE A 84 -1.98 -6.95 -2.30
C ILE A 84 -3.16 -7.24 -1.37
N ALA A 85 -3.76 -6.20 -0.76
CA ALA A 85 -4.91 -6.37 0.13
C ALA A 85 -6.07 -7.09 -0.58
N GLY A 86 -6.39 -6.69 -1.80
CA GLY A 86 -7.41 -7.36 -2.62
C GLY A 86 -7.12 -8.85 -2.86
N LYS A 87 -5.87 -9.19 -3.19
CA LYS A 87 -5.45 -10.59 -3.39
C LYS A 87 -5.47 -11.41 -2.09
N VAL A 88 -5.04 -10.83 -0.97
CA VAL A 88 -5.07 -11.47 0.35
C VAL A 88 -6.50 -11.81 0.73
N VAL A 89 -7.42 -10.85 0.60
CA VAL A 89 -8.84 -11.05 0.90
C VAL A 89 -9.47 -12.10 -0.03
N ALA A 90 -9.19 -12.06 -1.33
CA ALA A 90 -9.69 -13.05 -2.29
C ALA A 90 -9.21 -14.47 -1.94
N THR A 91 -7.95 -14.62 -1.53
CA THR A 91 -7.38 -15.91 -1.09
C THR A 91 -8.04 -16.40 0.19
N PHE A 92 -8.31 -15.50 1.15
CA PHE A 92 -9.00 -15.83 2.40
C PHE A 92 -10.39 -16.42 2.14
N TYR A 93 -11.17 -15.84 1.22
CA TYR A 93 -12.49 -16.38 0.86
C TYR A 93 -12.40 -17.63 -0.01
N GLY A 94 -11.42 -17.74 -0.89
CA GLY A 94 -11.19 -18.94 -1.70
C GLY A 94 -10.92 -20.18 -0.84
N ARG A 95 -10.24 -20.03 0.28
CA ARG A 95 -9.98 -21.10 1.28
C ARG A 95 -11.20 -21.45 2.13
N ARG A 96 -12.17 -20.56 2.30
CA ARG A 96 -13.40 -20.79 3.09
C ARG A 96 -14.52 -21.51 2.34
N LYS A 97 -14.38 -21.82 1.04
CA LYS A 97 -15.32 -22.69 0.36
C LYS A 97 -15.16 -24.11 0.92
N PRO A 98 -16.23 -24.76 1.42
CA PRO A 98 -16.17 -26.12 1.93
C PRO A 98 -15.97 -27.10 0.77
N ALA A 99 -14.75 -27.39 0.44
CA ALA A 99 -14.37 -28.54 -0.35
C ALA A 99 -13.46 -29.36 0.55
N GLY A 100 -13.88 -30.57 0.92
CA GLY A 100 -13.19 -31.49 1.82
C GLY A 100 -11.81 -31.92 1.32
N ILE A 101 -10.85 -31.03 1.36
CA ILE A 101 -9.42 -31.29 1.14
C ILE A 101 -8.75 -31.20 2.49
N PRO A 102 -8.00 -32.25 2.92
CA PRO A 102 -7.25 -32.25 4.18
C PRO A 102 -6.25 -31.09 4.24
N LEU A 103 -6.09 -30.52 5.44
CA LEU A 103 -5.29 -29.32 5.72
C LEU A 103 -3.78 -29.50 5.46
N ASP A 104 -3.31 -30.75 5.28
CA ASP A 104 -1.88 -31.09 5.17
C ASP A 104 -1.28 -30.94 3.77
N ASP A 105 -2.09 -30.69 2.73
CA ASP A 105 -1.63 -30.59 1.33
C ASP A 105 -1.84 -29.20 0.69
N VAL A 106 -2.15 -28.19 1.48
CA VAL A 106 -2.19 -26.81 0.95
C VAL A 106 -0.77 -26.26 1.01
N ALA A 107 0.04 -26.60 -0.01
CA ALA A 107 1.21 -25.80 -0.33
C ALA A 107 0.77 -24.33 -0.33
N ASP A 108 1.49 -23.47 0.38
CA ASP A 108 1.35 -22.01 0.22
C ASP A 108 1.18 -21.75 -1.27
N PRO A 109 0.09 -21.10 -1.74
CA PRO A 109 -0.01 -20.83 -3.15
C PRO A 109 1.27 -20.10 -3.52
N VAL A 110 2.11 -20.77 -4.31
CA VAL A 110 3.33 -20.20 -4.85
C VAL A 110 2.84 -18.94 -5.54
N PHE A 111 3.06 -17.81 -4.89
CA PHE A 111 2.92 -16.53 -5.55
C PHE A 111 4.04 -16.55 -6.56
N GLU A 112 3.70 -16.84 -7.80
CA GLU A 112 4.62 -16.61 -8.90
C GLU A 112 5.00 -15.14 -8.79
N GLU A 113 6.25 -14.89 -8.42
CA GLU A 113 6.81 -13.55 -8.24
C GLU A 113 6.67 -12.71 -9.52
N ASP A 114 6.52 -13.38 -10.67
CA ASP A 114 6.22 -12.78 -11.98
C ASP A 114 4.73 -12.41 -12.19
N GLY A 115 3.81 -12.87 -11.34
CA GLY A 115 2.36 -12.60 -11.44
C GLY A 115 1.92 -11.27 -10.82
N TYR A 116 2.84 -10.40 -10.45
CA TYR A 116 2.52 -9.06 -9.99
C TYR A 116 2.20 -8.18 -11.21
N ASP A 117 0.91 -8.09 -11.50
CA ASP A 117 0.41 -7.27 -12.59
C ASP A 117 0.59 -5.79 -12.24
N GLU A 118 1.65 -5.20 -12.76
CA GLU A 118 2.01 -3.79 -12.59
C GLU A 118 0.91 -2.90 -13.16
N VAL A 119 0.27 -3.34 -14.24
CA VAL A 119 -0.88 -2.68 -14.86
C VAL A 119 -2.06 -2.64 -13.89
N ALA A 120 -2.36 -3.76 -13.21
CA ALA A 120 -3.44 -3.79 -12.23
C ALA A 120 -3.17 -2.90 -11.00
N ALA A 121 -1.92 -2.80 -10.55
CA ALA A 121 -1.54 -1.91 -9.46
C ALA A 121 -1.64 -0.42 -9.86
N GLU A 122 -1.30 -0.09 -11.11
CA GLU A 122 -1.46 1.24 -11.68
C GLU A 122 -2.94 1.61 -11.87
N GLU A 123 -3.76 0.70 -12.39
CA GLU A 123 -5.20 0.91 -12.55
C GLU A 123 -5.88 1.19 -11.21
N VAL A 124 -5.54 0.43 -10.16
CA VAL A 124 -6.05 0.67 -8.80
C VAL A 124 -5.62 2.04 -8.27
N ALA A 125 -4.37 2.43 -8.47
CA ALA A 125 -3.88 3.74 -8.06
C ALA A 125 -4.61 4.87 -8.81
N ASP A 126 -4.83 4.73 -10.11
CA ASP A 126 -5.53 5.71 -10.92
C ASP A 126 -7.02 5.81 -10.55
N GLN A 127 -7.67 4.69 -10.28
CA GLN A 127 -9.05 4.67 -9.77
C GLN A 127 -9.17 5.42 -8.45
N LEU A 128 -8.29 5.15 -7.48
CA LEU A 128 -8.26 5.84 -6.20
C LEU A 128 -8.05 7.35 -6.37
N LEU A 129 -7.08 7.75 -7.20
CA LEU A 129 -6.80 9.16 -7.47
C LEU A 129 -7.94 9.86 -8.23
N SER A 130 -8.69 9.13 -9.06
CA SER A 130 -9.84 9.67 -9.78
C SER A 130 -10.99 10.08 -8.86
N ALA A 131 -11.11 9.45 -7.69
CA ALA A 131 -12.10 9.82 -6.67
C ALA A 131 -11.80 11.17 -6.00
N LEU A 132 -10.58 11.68 -6.11
CA LEU A 132 -10.16 12.96 -5.54
C LEU A 132 -10.38 14.12 -6.49
N ASN A 133 -10.75 15.29 -5.95
CA ASN A 133 -10.70 16.53 -6.75
C ASN A 133 -9.23 16.94 -7.00
N GLU A 134 -9.02 17.86 -7.94
CA GLU A 134 -7.69 18.30 -8.39
C GLU A 134 -6.81 18.74 -7.22
N ARG A 135 -7.32 19.61 -6.35
CA ARG A 135 -6.57 20.13 -5.19
C ARG A 135 -6.24 19.05 -4.16
N GLN A 136 -7.12 18.09 -3.94
CA GLN A 136 -6.86 16.93 -3.09
C GLN A 136 -5.80 16.03 -3.70
N ARG A 137 -5.85 15.83 -5.00
CA ARG A 137 -4.88 15.01 -5.75
C ARG A 137 -3.49 15.63 -5.68
N GLU A 138 -3.36 16.95 -5.89
CA GLU A 138 -2.07 17.64 -5.75
C GLU A 138 -1.48 17.53 -4.36
N VAL A 139 -2.29 17.70 -3.31
CA VAL A 139 -1.83 17.56 -1.93
C VAL A 139 -1.39 16.12 -1.62
N VAL A 140 -2.17 15.13 -2.04
CA VAL A 140 -1.83 13.70 -1.85
C VAL A 140 -0.57 13.36 -2.65
N TRP A 141 -0.49 13.79 -3.89
CA TRP A 141 0.66 13.57 -4.75
C TRP A 141 1.93 14.20 -4.18
N GLY A 142 1.90 15.49 -3.86
CA GLY A 142 3.04 16.21 -3.29
C GLY A 142 3.54 15.54 -2.01
N ARG A 143 2.64 15.12 -1.11
CA ARG A 143 3.02 14.55 0.17
C ARG A 143 3.54 13.12 0.08
N LEU A 144 2.91 12.27 -0.73
CA LEU A 144 3.19 10.84 -0.74
C LEU A 144 4.16 10.42 -1.85
N TRP A 145 4.11 11.05 -3.02
CA TRP A 145 4.98 10.73 -4.16
C TRP A 145 6.21 11.63 -4.25
N GLU A 146 6.03 12.95 -4.06
CA GLU A 146 7.16 13.90 -4.12
C GLU A 146 7.87 14.04 -2.77
N GLY A 147 7.24 13.65 -1.67
CA GLY A 147 7.80 13.74 -0.32
C GLY A 147 7.89 15.16 0.24
N LEU A 148 7.06 16.08 -0.29
CA LEU A 148 7.02 17.47 0.13
C LEU A 148 6.40 17.62 1.52
N THR A 149 6.88 18.61 2.26
CA THR A 149 6.30 19.05 3.52
C THR A 149 4.99 19.82 3.29
N SER A 150 4.17 19.95 4.32
CA SER A 150 2.95 20.76 4.26
C SER A 150 3.25 22.23 3.93
N ALA A 151 4.44 22.74 4.33
CA ALA A 151 4.87 24.10 4.02
C ALA A 151 5.19 24.27 2.52
N GLU A 152 5.93 23.36 1.92
CA GLU A 152 6.28 23.38 0.50
C GLU A 152 5.05 23.22 -0.40
N ILE A 153 4.10 22.35 0.00
CA ILE A 153 2.82 22.20 -0.72
C ILE A 153 1.97 23.47 -0.57
N ALA A 154 1.97 24.09 0.62
CA ALA A 154 1.23 25.30 0.88
C ALA A 154 1.73 26.48 0.02
N GLU A 155 3.05 26.60 -0.17
CA GLU A 155 3.66 27.59 -1.06
C GLU A 155 3.22 27.35 -2.52
N ARG A 156 3.30 26.08 -3.00
CA ARG A 156 2.88 25.70 -4.37
C ARG A 156 1.38 26.01 -4.64
N LEU A 157 0.52 25.79 -3.63
CA LEU A 157 -0.93 25.93 -3.74
C LEU A 157 -1.46 27.30 -3.27
N GLU A 158 -0.57 28.24 -2.96
CA GLU A 158 -0.91 29.57 -2.44
C GLU A 158 -1.89 29.49 -1.25
N THR A 159 -1.55 28.68 -0.24
CA THR A 159 -2.39 28.42 0.92
C THR A 159 -1.57 28.32 2.21
N THR A 160 -2.15 27.83 3.30
CA THR A 160 -1.46 27.65 4.57
C THR A 160 -1.13 26.18 4.82
N PRO A 161 -0.05 25.86 5.56
CA PRO A 161 0.27 24.49 5.92
C PRO A 161 -0.86 23.75 6.63
N GLY A 162 -1.57 24.43 7.54
CA GLY A 162 -2.72 23.87 8.23
C GLY A 162 -3.88 23.53 7.29
N ASN A 163 -4.09 24.32 6.22
CA ASN A 163 -5.10 23.98 5.21
C ASN A 163 -4.68 22.78 4.37
N VAL A 164 -3.39 22.63 4.07
CA VAL A 164 -2.84 21.44 3.40
C VAL A 164 -3.12 20.20 4.22
N ASP A 165 -2.90 20.24 5.54
CA ASP A 165 -3.17 19.10 6.43
C ASP A 165 -4.67 18.74 6.47
N VAL A 166 -5.55 19.73 6.48
CA VAL A 166 -7.01 19.52 6.40
C VAL A 166 -7.41 18.89 5.06
N ILE A 167 -6.87 19.39 3.94
CA ILE A 167 -7.13 18.84 2.60
C ILE A 167 -6.64 17.40 2.53
N PHE A 168 -5.42 17.11 3.02
CA PHE A 168 -4.86 15.78 3.06
C PHE A 168 -5.74 14.82 3.87
N PHE A 169 -6.15 15.20 5.07
CA PHE A 169 -7.02 14.40 5.91
C PHE A 169 -8.36 14.07 5.22
N ARG A 170 -9.00 15.07 4.58
CA ARG A 170 -10.24 14.87 3.84
C ARG A 170 -10.04 13.96 2.63
N ALA A 171 -8.94 14.12 1.91
CA ALA A 171 -8.59 13.26 0.78
C ALA A 171 -8.42 11.79 1.23
N MET A 172 -7.65 11.56 2.29
CA MET A 172 -7.45 10.21 2.83
C MET A 172 -8.75 9.56 3.32
N ARG A 173 -9.66 10.36 3.92
CA ARG A 173 -10.99 9.86 4.28
C ARG A 173 -11.80 9.47 3.04
N ARG A 174 -11.80 10.30 1.99
CA ARG A 174 -12.52 10.00 0.75
C ARG A 174 -12.00 8.75 0.05
N LEU A 175 -10.67 8.55 0.04
CA LEU A 175 -10.07 7.34 -0.50
C LEU A 175 -10.51 6.06 0.26
N ARG A 176 -10.68 6.16 1.59
CA ARG A 176 -11.21 5.03 2.38
C ARG A 176 -12.68 4.75 2.04
N GLU A 177 -13.51 5.79 1.97
CA GLU A 177 -14.91 5.67 1.58
C GLU A 177 -15.08 5.03 0.19
N GLU A 178 -14.15 5.29 -0.74
CA GLU A 178 -14.17 4.69 -2.08
C GLU A 178 -13.78 3.22 -2.06
N LEU A 179 -12.88 2.81 -1.18
CA LEU A 179 -12.49 1.40 -1.01
C LEU A 179 -13.57 0.55 -0.31
N GLU A 180 -14.45 1.19 0.46
CA GLU A 180 -15.54 0.53 1.20
C GLU A 180 -16.82 0.33 0.33
N ARG A 181 -16.85 0.90 -0.89
CA ARG A 181 -17.96 0.71 -1.84
C ARG A 181 -17.84 -0.57 -2.65
#